data_4f2faba5c6d7544a2b72fdaaa7419bbc
#
_entry.id   4f2faba5c6d7544a2b72fdaaa7419bbc
#
_cell.length_a   1.000
_cell.length_b   1.000
_cell.length_c   1.000
_cell.angle_alpha   90.00
_cell.angle_beta   90.00
_cell.angle_gamma   90.00
#
_symmetry.space_group_name_H-M   'P 1'
#
loop_
_entity.id
_entity.type
_entity.pdbx_description
1 polymer ?
#
loop_
_entity_poly.entity_id
_entity_poly.type
_entity_poly.pdbx_seq_one_letter_code
_entity_poly.pdbx_strand_id
1 'polypeptide(L)'
;MDKANSYHERPQQNQESQQMEWKWSWQDEFLKWLCGYANTEGGILYIGVNDDGYVVGIKDSKRMLEGLPNKIHDKLGIIASINIHKANGAENIRFGNHIPKNISEKLINQYACGKLSSEKVESTDKRCKSLALIEKENKIWEEADGTREYISIEIIKYPFAISCDGKYYKRSGSTLHELNGFELQNFLLERAGKTWDAVPVPEVSVADLSKDALQAFREKAVRSNRMTESEVNVSDELLLRNLKLFDGEYLTRAAILLFHPTPDRYVTGSYIKIGYFSLVGAFGEDAEPIEDLQYQDVVEGPLLLQVDKAIDLIFTKYFKALVDYEGIQRTETHMLTRGMIREMLLNSVNHKDYATGVPVQVSVYEDRIVIFNMGSWSKRVPTDERVYEKHESVPHNPKIADVSFRSGDVEAWGRGFVKIKAECKKVGAPLPLIDAENGGVSISAYGCEKYISMLRYGQYGQVGADGIWRKKESGNEKSGDKKAAIKSGDKKAAIKSG
;
A
#
# COMPACT_ATOMS: atom_id res chain seq x y z
N MET A 1 20.82 -2.97 -44.95
CA MET A 1 19.39 -3.27 -45.25
C MET A 1 19.05 -4.58 -44.57
N ASP A 2 18.61 -4.48 -43.33
CA ASP A 2 17.99 -5.63 -42.65
C ASP A 2 16.87 -5.06 -41.75
N LYS A 3 15.64 -5.43 -42.11
CA LYS A 3 14.43 -5.07 -41.40
C LYS A 3 14.31 -5.95 -40.16
N ALA A 4 14.56 -5.39 -39.00
CA ALA A 4 14.24 -6.01 -37.72
C ALA A 4 12.70 -6.06 -37.58
N ASN A 5 12.15 -7.25 -37.71
CA ASN A 5 10.78 -7.58 -37.32
C ASN A 5 10.66 -7.53 -35.81
N SER A 6 10.09 -6.46 -35.27
CA SER A 6 9.64 -6.44 -33.89
C SER A 6 8.33 -7.21 -33.77
N TYR A 7 8.40 -8.49 -33.49
CA TYR A 7 7.24 -9.23 -32.99
C TYR A 7 6.94 -8.73 -31.57
N HIS A 8 5.91 -7.93 -31.43
CA HIS A 8 5.27 -7.74 -30.14
C HIS A 8 4.65 -9.08 -29.73
N GLU A 9 5.28 -9.77 -28.80
CA GLU A 9 4.66 -10.89 -28.10
C GLU A 9 3.38 -10.38 -27.43
N ARG A 10 2.22 -10.88 -27.88
CA ARG A 10 0.96 -10.67 -27.20
C ARG A 10 1.04 -11.43 -25.88
N PRO A 11 0.68 -10.81 -24.73
CA PRO A 11 0.63 -11.54 -23.46
C PRO A 11 -0.34 -12.71 -23.59
N GLN A 12 0.09 -13.87 -23.11
CA GLN A 12 -0.74 -15.08 -23.02
C GLN A 12 -1.85 -14.84 -22.01
N GLN A 13 -3.04 -14.40 -22.44
CA GLN A 13 -4.21 -14.18 -21.60
C GLN A 13 -5.20 -15.32 -21.79
N ASN A 14 -5.15 -16.31 -20.89
CA ASN A 14 -5.91 -17.54 -20.98
C ASN A 14 -6.84 -17.78 -19.79
N GLN A 15 -7.15 -16.75 -18.99
CA GLN A 15 -8.05 -16.83 -17.84
C GLN A 15 -8.81 -15.50 -17.68
N GLU A 16 -9.99 -15.55 -17.06
CA GLU A 16 -10.65 -14.34 -16.56
C GLU A 16 -9.65 -13.51 -15.75
N SER A 17 -9.58 -12.22 -16.02
CA SER A 17 -8.60 -11.32 -15.46
C SER A 17 -9.26 -10.03 -15.02
N GLN A 18 -8.50 -9.12 -14.45
CA GLN A 18 -8.99 -7.79 -14.13
C GLN A 18 -9.59 -7.06 -15.32
N GLN A 19 -9.14 -7.37 -16.55
CA GLN A 19 -9.55 -6.70 -17.80
C GLN A 19 -10.39 -7.58 -18.73
N MET A 20 -10.70 -8.83 -18.35
CA MET A 20 -11.42 -9.76 -19.22
C MET A 20 -12.37 -10.65 -18.41
N GLU A 21 -13.58 -10.76 -18.91
CA GLU A 21 -14.62 -11.60 -18.35
C GLU A 21 -15.47 -12.19 -19.47
N TRP A 22 -16.05 -13.39 -19.28
CA TRP A 22 -16.96 -14.00 -20.23
C TRP A 22 -18.22 -14.54 -19.57
N LYS A 23 -19.33 -14.52 -20.30
CA LYS A 23 -20.65 -14.94 -19.82
C LYS A 23 -21.44 -15.63 -20.93
N TRP A 24 -22.23 -16.62 -20.58
CA TRP A 24 -23.05 -17.38 -21.51
C TRP A 24 -24.10 -16.53 -22.22
N SER A 25 -24.76 -15.69 -21.51
CA SER A 25 -25.85 -14.83 -21.99
C SER A 25 -25.80 -13.49 -21.28
N TRP A 26 -26.42 -12.48 -21.85
CA TRP A 26 -26.54 -11.17 -21.22
C TRP A 26 -27.52 -11.21 -20.05
N GLN A 27 -27.11 -10.56 -18.96
CA GLN A 27 -27.94 -10.20 -17.81
C GLN A 27 -27.68 -8.74 -17.45
N ASP A 28 -28.74 -8.01 -17.03
CA ASP A 28 -28.61 -6.58 -16.73
C ASP A 28 -27.69 -6.29 -15.54
N GLU A 29 -27.46 -7.25 -14.67
CA GLU A 29 -26.50 -7.14 -13.58
C GLU A 29 -25.05 -6.97 -14.07
N PHE A 30 -24.75 -7.34 -15.32
CA PHE A 30 -23.41 -7.15 -15.89
C PHE A 30 -23.07 -5.70 -16.19
N LEU A 31 -24.05 -4.79 -16.13
CA LEU A 31 -23.79 -3.36 -16.14
C LEU A 31 -22.87 -2.94 -14.97
N LYS A 32 -22.95 -3.63 -13.84
CA LYS A 32 -22.02 -3.41 -12.72
C LYS A 32 -20.58 -3.77 -13.08
N TRP A 33 -20.37 -4.81 -13.89
CA TRP A 33 -19.06 -5.22 -14.37
C TRP A 33 -18.49 -4.17 -15.34
N LEU A 34 -19.32 -3.66 -16.25
CA LEU A 34 -18.93 -2.59 -17.16
C LEU A 34 -18.59 -1.30 -16.40
N CYS A 35 -19.36 -0.98 -15.34
CA CYS A 35 -19.06 0.10 -14.41
C CYS A 35 -17.69 -0.12 -13.74
N GLY A 36 -17.44 -1.34 -13.26
CA GLY A 36 -16.16 -1.73 -12.67
C GLY A 36 -14.98 -1.56 -13.65
N TYR A 37 -15.14 -1.93 -14.92
CA TYR A 37 -14.13 -1.69 -15.97
C TYR A 37 -13.87 -0.20 -16.18
N ALA A 38 -14.93 0.61 -16.33
CA ALA A 38 -14.81 2.05 -16.52
C ALA A 38 -14.06 2.74 -15.35
N ASN A 39 -14.26 2.24 -14.15
CA ASN A 39 -13.66 2.76 -12.93
C ASN A 39 -12.27 2.18 -12.61
N THR A 40 -11.79 1.18 -13.35
CA THR A 40 -10.48 0.57 -13.09
C THR A 40 -9.53 0.82 -14.25
N GLU A 41 -9.16 -0.18 -15.01
CA GLU A 41 -8.19 -0.05 -16.13
C GLU A 41 -8.84 -0.29 -17.49
N GLY A 42 -10.17 -0.27 -17.56
CA GLY A 42 -10.91 -0.73 -18.72
C GLY A 42 -10.99 -2.26 -18.79
N GLY A 43 -11.64 -2.78 -19.84
CA GLY A 43 -11.71 -4.22 -20.04
C GLY A 43 -12.74 -4.63 -21.08
N ILE A 44 -12.86 -5.93 -21.30
CA ILE A 44 -13.72 -6.54 -22.29
C ILE A 44 -14.60 -7.60 -21.62
N LEU A 45 -15.90 -7.49 -21.85
CA LEU A 45 -16.88 -8.50 -21.48
C LEU A 45 -17.33 -9.26 -22.74
N TYR A 46 -17.15 -10.56 -22.75
CA TYR A 46 -17.62 -11.42 -23.82
C TYR A 46 -18.96 -12.07 -23.42
N ILE A 47 -19.91 -12.04 -24.34
CA ILE A 47 -21.22 -12.65 -24.20
C ILE A 47 -21.37 -13.75 -25.25
N GLY A 48 -21.86 -14.94 -24.86
CA GLY A 48 -21.92 -16.13 -25.68
C GLY A 48 -20.68 -17.02 -25.51
N VAL A 49 -19.98 -16.88 -24.39
CA VAL A 49 -18.80 -17.68 -24.01
C VAL A 49 -19.04 -18.26 -22.62
N ASN A 50 -18.73 -19.52 -22.41
CA ASN A 50 -18.88 -20.18 -21.10
C ASN A 50 -17.68 -19.95 -20.17
N ASP A 51 -17.80 -20.38 -18.92
CA ASP A 51 -16.76 -20.21 -17.89
C ASP A 51 -15.43 -20.94 -18.22
N ASP A 52 -15.46 -21.92 -19.14
CA ASP A 52 -14.28 -22.62 -19.63
C ASP A 52 -13.65 -21.94 -20.87
N GLY A 53 -14.22 -20.81 -21.33
CA GLY A 53 -13.72 -20.05 -22.49
C GLY A 53 -14.16 -20.60 -23.84
N TYR A 54 -15.19 -21.47 -23.90
CA TYR A 54 -15.72 -21.97 -25.17
C TYR A 54 -16.86 -21.09 -25.66
N VAL A 55 -16.87 -20.82 -26.99
CA VAL A 55 -17.95 -20.07 -27.63
C VAL A 55 -19.21 -20.98 -27.70
N VAL A 56 -20.23 -20.61 -26.96
CA VAL A 56 -21.55 -21.27 -26.98
C VAL A 56 -22.55 -20.59 -27.93
N GLY A 57 -22.27 -19.32 -28.25
CA GLY A 57 -23.06 -18.53 -29.19
C GLY A 57 -24.27 -17.82 -28.58
N ILE A 58 -24.84 -16.88 -29.33
CA ILE A 58 -26.02 -16.08 -28.98
C ILE A 58 -27.06 -16.18 -30.11
N LYS A 59 -28.33 -16.44 -29.75
CA LYS A 59 -29.41 -16.58 -30.74
C LYS A 59 -29.84 -15.24 -31.42
N ASP A 60 -29.79 -14.13 -30.67
CA ASP A 60 -30.28 -12.83 -31.08
C ASP A 60 -29.21 -11.73 -31.05
N SER A 61 -28.01 -12.01 -31.57
CA SER A 61 -26.86 -11.11 -31.53
C SER A 61 -27.13 -9.72 -32.12
N LYS A 62 -27.88 -9.65 -33.23
CA LYS A 62 -28.25 -8.40 -33.87
C LYS A 62 -29.14 -7.53 -33.00
N ARG A 63 -30.18 -8.12 -32.39
CA ARG A 63 -31.09 -7.40 -31.47
C ARG A 63 -30.33 -6.90 -30.23
N MET A 64 -29.37 -7.68 -29.73
CA MET A 64 -28.51 -7.25 -28.63
C MET A 64 -27.62 -6.09 -29.05
N LEU A 65 -27.03 -6.12 -30.24
CA LEU A 65 -26.21 -5.03 -30.78
C LEU A 65 -26.98 -3.71 -30.87
N GLU A 66 -28.27 -3.74 -31.20
CA GLU A 66 -29.16 -2.57 -31.25
C GLU A 66 -29.53 -2.04 -29.85
N GLY A 67 -29.76 -2.94 -28.90
CA GLY A 67 -30.26 -2.58 -27.57
C GLY A 67 -29.18 -2.29 -26.51
N LEU A 68 -28.05 -2.98 -26.53
CA LEU A 68 -27.01 -2.84 -25.51
C LEU A 68 -26.36 -1.47 -25.44
N PRO A 69 -26.04 -0.78 -26.58
CA PRO A 69 -25.45 0.56 -26.54
C PRO A 69 -26.30 1.55 -25.76
N ASN A 70 -27.63 1.57 -26.08
CA ASN A 70 -28.57 2.44 -25.39
C ASN A 70 -28.69 2.11 -23.90
N LYS A 71 -28.79 0.84 -23.57
CA LYS A 71 -28.88 0.38 -22.19
C LYS A 71 -27.64 0.75 -21.36
N ILE A 72 -26.44 0.61 -21.94
CA ILE A 72 -25.18 1.00 -21.29
C ILE A 72 -25.15 2.51 -21.12
N HIS A 73 -25.50 3.27 -22.17
CA HIS A 73 -25.54 4.72 -22.09
C HIS A 73 -26.54 5.21 -21.04
N ASP A 74 -27.76 4.69 -21.04
CA ASP A 74 -28.84 5.13 -20.13
C ASP A 74 -28.51 4.83 -18.64
N LYS A 75 -27.81 3.73 -18.38
CA LYS A 75 -27.50 3.28 -17.01
C LYS A 75 -26.17 3.76 -16.49
N LEU A 76 -25.17 3.91 -17.34
CA LEU A 76 -23.80 4.25 -16.96
C LEU A 76 -23.35 5.62 -17.48
N GLY A 77 -24.06 6.22 -18.42
CA GLY A 77 -23.68 7.49 -19.05
C GLY A 77 -22.42 7.40 -19.92
N ILE A 78 -22.03 6.19 -20.37
CA ILE A 78 -20.79 5.96 -21.12
C ILE A 78 -21.09 5.29 -22.46
N ILE A 79 -20.08 5.31 -23.33
CA ILE A 79 -20.13 4.65 -24.64
C ILE A 79 -19.23 3.41 -24.59
N ALA A 80 -19.79 2.27 -25.03
CA ALA A 80 -19.07 1.01 -25.19
C ALA A 80 -18.80 0.71 -26.66
N SER A 81 -17.66 0.11 -26.97
CA SER A 81 -17.43 -0.49 -28.29
C SER A 81 -17.98 -1.92 -28.27
N ILE A 82 -18.99 -2.19 -29.09
CA ILE A 82 -19.69 -3.47 -29.13
C ILE A 82 -19.53 -4.08 -30.51
N ASN A 83 -19.00 -5.30 -30.57
CA ASN A 83 -18.73 -5.99 -31.82
C ASN A 83 -19.31 -7.41 -31.79
N ILE A 84 -19.88 -7.84 -32.92
CA ILE A 84 -20.30 -9.23 -33.16
C ILE A 84 -19.15 -9.97 -33.81
N HIS A 85 -18.81 -11.12 -33.27
CA HIS A 85 -17.83 -12.05 -33.81
C HIS A 85 -18.51 -13.33 -34.26
N LYS A 86 -17.92 -14.00 -35.26
CA LYS A 86 -18.40 -15.29 -35.77
C LYS A 86 -17.36 -16.35 -35.51
N ALA A 87 -17.80 -17.45 -34.94
CA ALA A 87 -17.01 -18.66 -34.78
C ALA A 87 -17.58 -19.75 -35.69
N ASN A 88 -16.75 -20.35 -36.53
CA ASN A 88 -17.17 -21.47 -37.37
C ASN A 88 -17.19 -22.78 -36.57
N GLY A 89 -18.19 -23.62 -36.71
CA GLY A 89 -18.45 -24.76 -35.85
C GLY A 89 -17.38 -25.86 -35.79
N ALA A 90 -16.38 -25.83 -36.68
CA ALA A 90 -15.21 -26.73 -36.65
C ALA A 90 -14.00 -26.16 -35.91
N GLU A 91 -13.93 -24.85 -35.73
CA GLU A 91 -12.88 -24.16 -34.98
C GLU A 91 -13.42 -23.78 -33.59
N ASN A 92 -13.21 -24.67 -32.63
CA ASN A 92 -13.34 -24.31 -31.22
C ASN A 92 -12.35 -23.19 -30.94
N ILE A 93 -12.79 -21.93 -31.08
CA ILE A 93 -11.98 -20.78 -30.71
C ILE A 93 -11.92 -20.80 -29.19
N ARG A 94 -10.87 -21.44 -28.68
CA ARG A 94 -10.45 -21.30 -27.30
C ARG A 94 -9.90 -19.89 -27.14
N PHE A 95 -10.54 -19.09 -26.29
CA PHE A 95 -9.83 -17.99 -25.68
C PHE A 95 -8.80 -18.60 -24.72
N GLY A 96 -7.63 -18.93 -25.25
CA GLY A 96 -6.51 -19.47 -24.53
C GLY A 96 -6.18 -20.94 -24.76
N ASN A 97 -4.87 -21.21 -24.92
CA ASN A 97 -4.27 -22.53 -25.15
C ASN A 97 -4.19 -23.42 -23.89
N HIS A 98 -5.19 -23.41 -23.00
CA HIS A 98 -5.17 -24.27 -21.82
C HIS A 98 -6.20 -25.39 -21.95
N ILE A 99 -5.76 -26.51 -22.48
CA ILE A 99 -6.36 -27.81 -22.19
C ILE A 99 -5.98 -28.10 -20.72
N PRO A 100 -6.93 -28.33 -19.80
CA PRO A 100 -6.59 -28.90 -18.52
C PRO A 100 -5.84 -30.21 -18.78
N LYS A 101 -4.59 -30.29 -18.39
CA LYS A 101 -3.72 -31.46 -18.62
C LYS A 101 -4.25 -32.78 -18.05
N ASN A 102 -5.41 -32.75 -17.38
CA ASN A 102 -6.04 -33.89 -16.72
C ASN A 102 -7.26 -34.47 -17.44
N ILE A 103 -7.69 -33.88 -18.55
CA ILE A 103 -8.64 -34.58 -19.41
C ILE A 103 -7.78 -35.30 -20.44
N SER A 104 -7.54 -36.63 -20.23
CA SER A 104 -6.72 -37.39 -21.15
C SER A 104 -7.38 -37.38 -22.54
N GLU A 105 -6.59 -37.15 -23.59
CA GLU A 105 -7.04 -37.27 -25.00
C GLU A 105 -7.84 -38.56 -25.24
N LYS A 106 -7.61 -39.56 -24.41
CA LYS A 106 -8.34 -40.83 -24.40
C LYS A 106 -9.82 -40.68 -24.06
N LEU A 107 -10.20 -39.73 -23.15
CA LEU A 107 -11.60 -39.45 -22.81
C LEU A 107 -12.31 -38.64 -23.91
N ILE A 108 -11.60 -37.68 -24.51
CA ILE A 108 -12.12 -36.88 -25.63
C ILE A 108 -12.37 -37.80 -26.84
N ASN A 109 -11.42 -38.67 -27.17
CA ASN A 109 -11.55 -39.63 -28.30
C ASN A 109 -12.58 -40.75 -28.03
N GLN A 110 -12.78 -41.15 -26.77
CA GLN A 110 -13.84 -42.12 -26.41
C GLN A 110 -15.22 -41.50 -26.50
N TYR A 111 -15.37 -40.19 -26.20
CA TYR A 111 -16.64 -39.45 -26.32
C TYR A 111 -16.97 -39.17 -27.79
N ALA A 112 -15.96 -38.71 -28.57
CA ALA A 112 -16.12 -38.46 -30.00
C ALA A 112 -16.42 -39.72 -30.82
N CYS A 113 -16.06 -40.92 -30.31
CA CYS A 113 -16.34 -42.21 -30.92
C CYS A 113 -17.66 -42.87 -30.47
N GLY A 114 -18.51 -42.21 -29.70
CA GLY A 114 -19.81 -42.74 -29.27
C GLY A 114 -19.74 -43.97 -28.34
N LYS A 115 -18.60 -44.21 -27.68
CA LYS A 115 -18.38 -45.38 -26.81
C LYS A 115 -18.76 -45.21 -25.35
N LEU A 116 -19.21 -44.00 -24.92
CA LEU A 116 -19.72 -43.76 -23.58
C LEU A 116 -21.18 -43.31 -23.65
N SER A 117 -22.07 -44.10 -23.05
CA SER A 117 -23.49 -43.75 -22.96
C SER A 117 -23.73 -42.71 -21.87
N SER A 118 -24.70 -41.80 -22.08
CA SER A 118 -25.08 -40.68 -21.23
C SER A 118 -25.48 -41.05 -19.80
N GLU A 119 -25.83 -42.30 -19.53
CA GLU A 119 -26.25 -42.78 -18.20
C GLU A 119 -25.11 -42.94 -17.18
N LYS A 120 -23.85 -43.01 -17.59
CA LYS A 120 -22.72 -43.16 -16.68
C LYS A 120 -22.11 -41.81 -16.18
N VAL A 121 -22.62 -40.69 -16.67
CA VAL A 121 -22.05 -39.34 -16.42
C VAL A 121 -22.75 -38.62 -15.26
N GLU A 122 -23.88 -39.17 -14.72
CA GLU A 122 -24.66 -38.46 -13.69
C GLU A 122 -24.07 -38.43 -12.28
N SER A 123 -22.96 -39.08 -12.01
CA SER A 123 -22.47 -39.24 -10.62
C SER A 123 -21.23 -38.48 -10.23
N THR A 124 -20.52 -37.82 -11.14
CA THR A 124 -19.26 -37.14 -10.77
C THR A 124 -18.98 -35.90 -11.59
N ASP A 125 -18.99 -34.80 -10.91
CA ASP A 125 -18.36 -33.51 -11.27
C ASP A 125 -19.19 -32.50 -12.12
N LYS A 126 -19.26 -31.26 -11.61
CA LYS A 126 -19.85 -30.09 -12.31
C LYS A 126 -19.29 -29.89 -13.73
N ARG A 127 -18.03 -30.32 -13.98
CA ARG A 127 -17.35 -30.26 -15.29
C ARG A 127 -17.97 -31.18 -16.33
N CYS A 128 -18.44 -32.36 -15.93
CA CYS A 128 -19.11 -33.26 -16.86
C CYS A 128 -20.51 -32.76 -17.26
N LYS A 129 -21.20 -32.02 -16.39
CA LYS A 129 -22.46 -31.35 -16.73
C LYS A 129 -22.27 -30.23 -17.77
N SER A 130 -21.19 -29.48 -17.69
CA SER A 130 -20.83 -28.44 -18.67
C SER A 130 -20.58 -29.04 -20.06
N LEU A 131 -19.86 -30.15 -20.14
CA LEU A 131 -19.58 -30.84 -21.41
C LEU A 131 -20.85 -31.42 -22.06
N ALA A 132 -21.75 -32.01 -21.27
CA ALA A 132 -23.00 -32.54 -21.78
C ALA A 132 -23.99 -31.45 -22.26
N LEU A 133 -23.97 -30.28 -21.62
CA LEU A 133 -24.68 -29.07 -22.07
C LEU A 133 -24.11 -28.52 -23.39
N ILE A 134 -22.79 -28.48 -23.50
CA ILE A 134 -22.08 -28.06 -24.73
C ILE A 134 -22.41 -28.98 -25.90
N GLU A 135 -22.46 -30.29 -25.69
CA GLU A 135 -22.84 -31.23 -26.76
C GLU A 135 -24.31 -31.08 -27.18
N LYS A 136 -25.23 -30.89 -26.21
CA LYS A 136 -26.63 -30.65 -26.53
C LYS A 136 -26.84 -29.36 -27.30
N GLU A 137 -26.10 -28.32 -26.97
CA GLU A 137 -26.13 -27.05 -27.73
C GLU A 137 -25.36 -27.18 -29.07
N ASN A 138 -24.28 -27.93 -29.14
CA ASN A 138 -23.58 -28.20 -30.38
C ASN A 138 -24.51 -28.86 -31.42
N LYS A 139 -25.35 -29.86 -31.04
CA LYS A 139 -26.35 -30.44 -31.94
C LYS A 139 -27.34 -29.42 -32.47
N ILE A 140 -27.81 -28.50 -31.63
CA ILE A 140 -28.75 -27.44 -32.04
C ILE A 140 -28.09 -26.49 -33.08
N TRP A 141 -26.77 -26.27 -32.97
CA TRP A 141 -26.06 -25.37 -33.88
C TRP A 141 -25.54 -26.06 -35.14
N GLU A 142 -25.26 -27.36 -35.09
CA GLU A 142 -24.95 -28.17 -36.28
C GLU A 142 -26.12 -28.24 -37.25
N GLU A 143 -27.36 -28.18 -36.74
CA GLU A 143 -28.59 -28.12 -37.53
C GLU A 143 -28.84 -26.72 -38.15
N ALA A 144 -28.13 -25.66 -37.65
CA ALA A 144 -28.30 -24.25 -38.04
C ALA A 144 -27.08 -23.63 -38.71
N ASP A 145 -26.53 -24.27 -39.76
CA ASP A 145 -25.44 -23.72 -40.60
C ASP A 145 -24.05 -23.56 -39.92
N GLY A 146 -23.86 -24.11 -38.73
CA GLY A 146 -22.55 -24.28 -38.11
C GLY A 146 -21.82 -23.03 -37.63
N THR A 147 -22.38 -21.83 -37.80
CA THR A 147 -21.80 -20.55 -37.37
C THR A 147 -22.38 -20.10 -36.03
N ARG A 148 -21.51 -19.77 -35.09
CA ARG A 148 -21.91 -19.21 -33.78
C ARG A 148 -21.50 -17.75 -33.71
N GLU A 149 -22.40 -16.90 -33.26
CA GLU A 149 -22.10 -15.48 -33.02
C GLU A 149 -21.95 -15.23 -31.54
N TYR A 150 -20.94 -14.44 -31.17
CA TYR A 150 -20.72 -13.94 -29.80
C TYR A 150 -20.41 -12.45 -29.85
N ILE A 151 -20.60 -11.74 -28.73
CA ILE A 151 -20.43 -10.30 -28.64
C ILE A 151 -19.26 -9.99 -27.71
N SER A 152 -18.41 -9.03 -28.12
CA SER A 152 -17.49 -8.35 -27.22
C SER A 152 -18.01 -6.96 -26.89
N ILE A 153 -17.96 -6.58 -25.62
CA ILE A 153 -18.27 -5.25 -25.10
C ILE A 153 -17.00 -4.72 -24.47
N GLU A 154 -16.37 -3.77 -25.16
CA GLU A 154 -15.13 -3.15 -24.70
C GLU A 154 -15.43 -1.81 -24.04
N ILE A 155 -14.91 -1.61 -22.84
CA ILE A 155 -15.00 -0.39 -22.05
C ILE A 155 -13.59 0.12 -21.79
N ILE A 156 -13.34 1.37 -22.11
CA ILE A 156 -12.11 2.07 -21.76
C ILE A 156 -12.17 2.57 -20.31
N LYS A 157 -11.02 2.82 -19.69
CA LYS A 157 -10.95 3.53 -18.42
C LYS A 157 -11.43 4.97 -18.59
N TYR A 158 -12.39 5.38 -17.78
CA TYR A 158 -12.88 6.75 -17.76
C TYR A 158 -12.13 7.60 -16.74
N PRO A 159 -11.88 8.89 -17.02
CA PRO A 159 -11.16 9.78 -16.09
C PRO A 159 -12.00 10.23 -14.90
N PHE A 160 -13.32 10.11 -14.98
CA PHE A 160 -14.27 10.46 -13.93
C PHE A 160 -14.97 9.21 -13.36
N ALA A 161 -15.59 9.36 -12.21
CA ALA A 161 -16.28 8.27 -11.53
C ALA A 161 -17.58 7.91 -12.26
N ILE A 162 -17.73 6.63 -12.60
CA ILE A 162 -18.93 6.08 -13.24
C ILE A 162 -19.73 5.34 -12.17
N SER A 163 -21.04 5.63 -12.09
CA SER A 163 -21.96 4.90 -11.22
C SER A 163 -22.91 4.02 -12.03
N CYS A 164 -23.37 2.94 -11.43
CA CYS A 164 -24.46 2.10 -11.91
C CYS A 164 -25.56 2.12 -10.85
N ASP A 165 -26.70 2.71 -11.19
CA ASP A 165 -27.84 2.94 -10.29
C ASP A 165 -27.44 3.61 -8.95
N GLY A 166 -26.55 4.64 -9.03
CA GLY A 166 -26.04 5.40 -7.89
C GLY A 166 -24.96 4.71 -7.06
N LYS A 167 -24.54 3.50 -7.43
CA LYS A 167 -23.49 2.75 -6.78
C LYS A 167 -22.23 2.71 -7.64
N TYR A 168 -21.07 2.70 -6.99
CA TYR A 168 -19.77 2.69 -7.66
C TYR A 168 -19.11 1.33 -7.47
N TYR A 169 -18.50 0.81 -8.53
CA TYR A 169 -17.86 -0.49 -8.54
C TYR A 169 -16.43 -0.39 -9.04
N LYS A 170 -15.54 -1.19 -8.45
CA LYS A 170 -14.14 -1.40 -8.92
C LYS A 170 -13.88 -2.89 -9.08
N ARG A 171 -12.95 -3.23 -9.98
CA ARG A 171 -12.45 -4.60 -10.12
C ARG A 171 -11.11 -4.77 -9.41
N SER A 172 -10.96 -5.91 -8.74
CA SER A 172 -9.69 -6.36 -8.17
C SER A 172 -9.49 -7.83 -8.59
N GLY A 173 -8.54 -8.07 -9.50
CA GLY A 173 -8.43 -9.35 -10.18
C GLY A 173 -9.69 -9.69 -10.96
N SER A 174 -10.25 -10.88 -10.76
CA SER A 174 -11.52 -11.32 -11.36
C SER A 174 -12.76 -10.93 -10.55
N THR A 175 -12.61 -10.28 -9.41
CA THR A 175 -13.74 -9.91 -8.52
C THR A 175 -14.21 -8.49 -8.73
N LEU A 176 -15.52 -8.28 -8.54
CA LEU A 176 -16.18 -6.98 -8.57
C LEU A 176 -16.52 -6.56 -7.15
N HIS A 177 -16.08 -5.37 -6.74
CA HIS A 177 -16.35 -4.80 -5.43
C HIS A 177 -17.19 -3.54 -5.53
N GLU A 178 -18.23 -3.43 -4.72
CA GLU A 178 -18.98 -2.20 -4.52
C GLU A 178 -18.18 -1.29 -3.56
N LEU A 179 -17.91 -0.07 -4.00
CA LEU A 179 -17.21 0.92 -3.17
C LEU A 179 -18.18 1.53 -2.17
N ASN A 180 -17.83 1.49 -0.90
CA ASN A 180 -18.63 2.04 0.18
C ASN A 180 -17.77 2.86 1.16
N GLY A 181 -18.42 3.71 1.95
CA GLY A 181 -17.81 4.47 3.02
C GLY A 181 -16.56 5.23 2.58
N PHE A 182 -15.46 5.00 3.26
CA PHE A 182 -14.18 5.67 3.07
C PHE A 182 -13.55 5.39 1.68
N GLU A 183 -13.62 4.15 1.21
CA GLU A 183 -13.08 3.75 -0.07
C GLU A 183 -13.76 4.48 -1.24
N LEU A 184 -15.08 4.68 -1.13
CA LEU A 184 -15.85 5.48 -2.07
C LEU A 184 -15.44 6.95 -2.04
N GLN A 185 -15.28 7.54 -0.84
CA GLN A 185 -14.87 8.93 -0.70
C GLN A 185 -13.52 9.20 -1.36
N ASN A 186 -12.53 8.36 -1.09
CA ASN A 186 -11.19 8.47 -1.70
C ASN A 186 -11.25 8.32 -3.21
N PHE A 187 -12.02 7.35 -3.70
CA PHE A 187 -12.20 7.15 -5.13
C PHE A 187 -12.79 8.38 -5.82
N LEU A 188 -13.83 8.99 -5.24
CA LEU A 188 -14.46 10.18 -5.80
C LEU A 188 -13.51 11.39 -5.79
N LEU A 189 -12.75 11.60 -4.72
CA LEU A 189 -11.74 12.64 -4.63
C LEU A 189 -10.65 12.45 -5.69
N GLU A 190 -10.12 11.24 -5.82
CA GLU A 190 -9.11 10.89 -6.82
C GLU A 190 -9.62 11.19 -8.25
N ARG A 191 -10.87 10.84 -8.54
CA ARG A 191 -11.51 11.12 -9.84
C ARG A 191 -11.81 12.59 -10.07
N ALA A 192 -12.02 13.37 -9.03
CA ALA A 192 -12.13 14.82 -9.08
C ALA A 192 -10.76 15.52 -9.18
N GLY A 193 -9.65 14.77 -9.23
CA GLY A 193 -8.30 15.32 -9.26
C GLY A 193 -7.90 15.98 -7.95
N LYS A 194 -8.59 15.70 -6.84
CA LYS A 194 -8.30 16.21 -5.51
C LYS A 194 -7.74 15.11 -4.62
N THR A 195 -6.80 15.50 -3.75
CA THR A 195 -6.31 14.63 -2.68
C THR A 195 -7.09 14.90 -1.40
N TRP A 196 -7.03 13.97 -0.45
CA TRP A 196 -7.74 14.09 0.82
C TRP A 196 -7.36 15.36 1.60
N ASP A 197 -6.09 15.71 1.58
CA ASP A 197 -5.53 16.89 2.24
C ASP A 197 -5.88 18.21 1.53
N ALA A 198 -6.40 18.16 0.29
CA ALA A 198 -6.86 19.31 -0.49
C ALA A 198 -8.34 19.65 -0.27
N VAL A 199 -9.09 18.87 0.51
CA VAL A 199 -10.51 19.13 0.81
C VAL A 199 -10.65 20.39 1.65
N PRO A 200 -11.55 21.34 1.27
CA PRO A 200 -11.77 22.58 2.01
C PRO A 200 -12.47 22.35 3.35
N VAL A 201 -12.18 23.21 4.34
CA VAL A 201 -12.80 23.24 5.67
C VAL A 201 -13.41 24.61 5.89
N PRO A 202 -14.73 24.80 5.65
CA PRO A 202 -15.37 26.12 5.68
C PRO A 202 -15.41 26.80 7.05
N GLU A 203 -15.27 26.05 8.12
CA GLU A 203 -15.44 26.51 9.50
C GLU A 203 -14.22 27.23 10.08
N VAL A 204 -13.09 27.25 9.34
CA VAL A 204 -11.80 27.76 9.83
C VAL A 204 -11.31 28.92 8.96
N SER A 205 -10.94 30.00 9.61
CA SER A 205 -10.33 31.18 9.01
C SER A 205 -8.82 31.25 9.26
N VAL A 206 -8.12 32.15 8.57
CA VAL A 206 -6.69 32.41 8.81
C VAL A 206 -6.41 32.87 10.23
N ALA A 207 -7.37 33.60 10.86
CA ALA A 207 -7.22 34.10 12.23
C ALA A 207 -7.19 32.98 13.28
N ASP A 208 -7.73 31.81 12.97
CA ASP A 208 -7.77 30.65 13.87
C ASP A 208 -6.44 29.85 13.84
N LEU A 209 -5.54 30.14 12.89
CA LEU A 209 -4.26 29.45 12.75
C LEU A 209 -3.23 29.95 13.78
N SER A 210 -2.33 29.06 14.17
CA SER A 210 -1.23 29.33 15.10
C SER A 210 -0.20 30.25 14.47
N LYS A 211 -0.04 31.44 15.04
CA LYS A 211 1.02 32.39 14.63
C LYS A 211 2.41 31.80 14.83
N ASP A 212 2.61 31.03 15.90
CA ASP A 212 3.89 30.36 16.18
C ASP A 212 4.24 29.33 15.10
N ALA A 213 3.24 28.55 14.63
CA ALA A 213 3.47 27.60 13.55
C ALA A 213 3.76 28.31 12.22
N LEU A 214 3.04 29.37 11.89
CA LEU A 214 3.30 30.18 10.71
C LEU A 214 4.69 30.83 10.76
N GLN A 215 5.08 31.36 11.91
CA GLN A 215 6.41 31.95 12.11
C GLN A 215 7.52 30.87 12.00
N ALA A 216 7.33 29.72 12.64
CA ALA A 216 8.26 28.60 12.55
C ALA A 216 8.44 28.11 11.10
N PHE A 217 7.35 28.10 10.31
CA PHE A 217 7.44 27.80 8.88
C PHE A 217 8.33 28.81 8.14
N ARG A 218 8.11 30.12 8.35
CA ARG A 218 8.89 31.18 7.72
C ARG A 218 10.39 31.02 8.01
N GLU A 219 10.72 30.82 9.28
CA GLU A 219 12.10 30.66 9.73
C GLU A 219 12.77 29.41 9.14
N LYS A 220 12.04 28.28 9.15
CA LYS A 220 12.54 27.03 8.56
C LYS A 220 12.75 27.17 7.05
N ALA A 221 11.81 27.75 6.32
CA ALA A 221 11.84 27.91 4.87
C ALA A 221 13.02 28.78 4.40
N VAL A 222 13.28 29.89 5.09
CA VAL A 222 14.44 30.75 4.81
C VAL A 222 15.75 30.04 5.19
N ARG A 223 15.84 29.46 6.38
CA ARG A 223 17.04 28.75 6.85
C ARG A 223 17.46 27.58 5.93
N SER A 224 16.48 26.91 5.34
CA SER A 224 16.71 25.81 4.39
C SER A 224 17.02 26.26 2.97
N ASN A 225 16.98 27.57 2.69
CA ASN A 225 17.10 28.16 1.34
C ASN A 225 16.04 27.64 0.35
N ARG A 226 14.88 27.22 0.84
CA ARG A 226 13.77 26.75 -0.01
C ARG A 226 12.84 27.87 -0.45
N MET A 227 12.78 28.93 0.36
CA MET A 227 12.07 30.17 0.07
C MET A 227 12.94 31.37 0.46
N THR A 228 12.77 32.47 -0.24
CA THR A 228 13.45 33.74 0.05
C THR A 228 12.70 34.50 1.16
N GLU A 229 13.38 35.43 1.81
CA GLU A 229 12.76 36.31 2.80
C GLU A 229 11.57 37.08 2.22
N SER A 230 11.66 37.54 0.97
CA SER A 230 10.57 38.27 0.32
C SER A 230 9.33 37.40 0.05
N GLU A 231 9.50 36.09 -0.17
CA GLU A 231 8.37 35.16 -0.37
C GLU A 231 7.65 34.82 0.93
N VAL A 232 8.36 34.82 2.05
CA VAL A 232 7.78 34.49 3.35
C VAL A 232 7.29 35.71 4.14
N ASN A 233 7.91 36.92 3.93
CA ASN A 233 7.54 38.16 4.61
C ASN A 233 6.30 38.83 3.97
N VAL A 234 5.24 38.08 3.81
CA VAL A 234 3.95 38.52 3.29
C VAL A 234 2.86 38.27 4.37
N SER A 235 1.63 38.75 4.14
CA SER A 235 0.52 38.43 5.04
C SER A 235 0.31 36.94 5.15
N ASP A 236 -0.22 36.45 6.29
CA ASP A 236 -0.51 35.04 6.52
C ASP A 236 -1.39 34.47 5.42
N GLU A 237 -2.43 35.21 5.01
CA GLU A 237 -3.33 34.79 3.94
C GLU A 237 -2.57 34.61 2.61
N LEU A 238 -1.73 35.59 2.24
CA LEU A 238 -0.97 35.50 0.98
C LEU A 238 0.06 34.36 1.02
N LEU A 239 0.70 34.14 2.16
CA LEU A 239 1.61 33.00 2.36
C LEU A 239 0.87 31.68 2.11
N LEU A 240 -0.29 31.49 2.76
CA LEU A 240 -1.08 30.26 2.63
C LEU A 240 -1.61 30.07 1.21
N ARG A 241 -1.97 31.14 0.49
CA ARG A 241 -2.33 31.08 -0.94
C ARG A 241 -1.13 30.66 -1.81
N ASN A 242 0.06 31.21 -1.56
CA ASN A 242 1.30 30.85 -2.24
C ASN A 242 1.69 29.38 -1.99
N LEU A 243 1.37 28.85 -0.80
CA LEU A 243 1.52 27.44 -0.44
C LEU A 243 0.38 26.56 -1.00
N LYS A 244 -0.58 27.14 -1.75
CA LYS A 244 -1.73 26.43 -2.34
C LYS A 244 -2.61 25.72 -1.29
N LEU A 245 -2.71 26.28 -0.12
CA LEU A 245 -3.48 25.75 1.02
C LEU A 245 -4.92 26.24 1.07
N PHE A 246 -5.37 26.94 0.04
CA PHE A 246 -6.76 27.30 -0.20
C PHE A 246 -7.38 26.48 -1.32
N ASP A 247 -8.68 26.22 -1.21
CA ASP A 247 -9.57 25.78 -2.29
C ASP A 247 -10.72 26.78 -2.38
N GLY A 248 -10.67 27.66 -3.38
CA GLY A 248 -11.52 28.85 -3.45
C GLY A 248 -11.21 29.81 -2.30
N GLU A 249 -12.18 30.07 -1.44
CA GLU A 249 -12.07 30.96 -0.28
C GLU A 249 -11.78 30.23 1.04
N TYR A 250 -11.80 28.89 1.03
CA TYR A 250 -11.67 28.08 2.23
C TYR A 250 -10.28 27.47 2.37
N LEU A 251 -9.81 27.39 3.62
CA LEU A 251 -8.61 26.66 3.99
C LEU A 251 -8.80 25.15 3.77
N THR A 252 -7.75 24.47 3.32
CA THR A 252 -7.77 23.02 3.11
C THR A 252 -7.43 22.26 4.41
N ARG A 253 -7.75 20.95 4.44
CA ARG A 253 -7.35 20.06 5.55
C ARG A 253 -5.85 20.11 5.81
N ALA A 254 -5.03 20.25 4.78
CA ALA A 254 -3.58 20.43 4.92
C ALA A 254 -3.24 21.69 5.74
N ALA A 255 -3.91 22.82 5.47
CA ALA A 255 -3.70 24.04 6.24
C ALA A 255 -4.04 23.88 7.71
N ILE A 256 -5.15 23.18 7.99
CA ILE A 256 -5.61 22.89 9.35
C ILE A 256 -4.60 22.00 10.07
N LEU A 257 -4.18 20.91 9.45
CA LEU A 257 -3.21 19.99 10.03
C LEU A 257 -1.88 20.68 10.33
N LEU A 258 -1.38 21.46 9.40
CA LEU A 258 -0.05 22.07 9.49
C LEU A 258 0.00 23.24 10.49
N PHE A 259 -1.09 24.04 10.58
CA PHE A 259 -1.03 25.34 11.25
C PHE A 259 -2.09 25.57 12.32
N HIS A 260 -3.18 24.78 12.42
CA HIS A 260 -4.18 25.00 13.46
C HIS A 260 -3.66 24.55 14.83
N PRO A 261 -3.91 25.31 15.93
CA PRO A 261 -3.44 24.95 17.27
C PRO A 261 -4.03 23.64 17.81
N THR A 262 -5.23 23.27 17.37
CA THR A 262 -5.93 22.03 17.76
C THR A 262 -6.49 21.32 16.53
N PRO A 263 -5.64 20.76 15.66
CA PRO A 263 -6.10 20.16 14.40
C PRO A 263 -6.99 18.93 14.62
N ASP A 264 -6.86 18.23 15.74
CA ASP A 264 -7.65 17.04 16.09
C ASP A 264 -9.17 17.32 16.20
N ARG A 265 -9.54 18.57 16.47
CA ARG A 265 -10.93 19.02 16.45
C ARG A 265 -11.60 18.85 15.07
N TYR A 266 -10.83 18.95 13.98
CA TYR A 266 -11.30 18.89 12.59
C TYR A 266 -10.88 17.61 11.89
N VAL A 267 -9.76 17.05 12.31
CA VAL A 267 -9.15 15.84 11.75
C VAL A 267 -8.74 14.93 12.90
N THR A 268 -9.63 14.04 13.27
CA THR A 268 -9.41 13.08 14.37
C THR A 268 -8.11 12.29 14.19
N GLY A 269 -7.35 12.10 15.28
CA GLY A 269 -6.09 11.37 15.26
C GLY A 269 -4.93 12.14 14.63
N SER A 270 -5.02 13.49 14.56
CA SER A 270 -3.94 14.36 14.06
C SER A 270 -2.90 14.68 15.13
N TYR A 271 -2.52 13.72 15.93
CA TYR A 271 -1.49 13.81 16.97
C TYR A 271 -0.54 12.60 16.90
N ILE A 272 0.56 12.69 17.66
CA ILE A 272 1.53 11.59 17.80
C ILE A 272 1.40 11.04 19.22
N LYS A 273 1.16 9.74 19.35
CA LYS A 273 1.13 9.02 20.63
C LYS A 273 2.45 8.29 20.82
N ILE A 274 3.10 8.49 21.97
CA ILE A 274 4.37 7.88 22.29
C ILE A 274 4.18 7.04 23.56
N GLY A 275 4.56 5.77 23.51
CA GLY A 275 4.53 4.86 24.67
C GLY A 275 5.88 4.21 24.90
N TYR A 276 6.23 4.00 26.18
CA TYR A 276 7.35 3.16 26.56
C TYR A 276 6.87 1.81 27.04
N PHE A 277 7.38 0.77 26.42
CA PHE A 277 7.02 -0.61 26.71
C PHE A 277 8.20 -1.38 27.26
N SER A 278 7.96 -2.13 28.35
CA SER A 278 8.89 -3.15 28.81
C SER A 278 8.41 -4.52 28.37
N LEU A 279 9.36 -5.39 28.06
CA LEU A 279 9.09 -6.79 27.83
C LEU A 279 9.16 -7.49 29.18
N VAL A 280 8.01 -7.77 29.80
CA VAL A 280 7.94 -8.52 31.04
C VAL A 280 8.10 -9.99 30.71
N GLY A 281 9.13 -10.61 31.31
CA GLY A 281 9.59 -11.94 30.98
C GLY A 281 8.49 -13.00 31.07
N ALA A 282 8.41 -13.78 30.04
CA ALA A 282 7.78 -15.07 30.06
C ALA A 282 8.60 -16.00 30.97
N PHE A 283 7.97 -16.53 32.01
CA PHE A 283 8.55 -17.58 32.85
C PHE A 283 8.26 -18.93 32.19
N GLY A 284 9.25 -19.48 31.45
CA GLY A 284 9.16 -20.78 30.77
C GLY A 284 9.81 -20.76 29.39
N GLU A 285 10.29 -21.91 28.92
CA GLU A 285 11.00 -22.03 27.64
C GLU A 285 10.12 -21.70 26.40
N ASP A 286 8.78 -21.72 26.56
CA ASP A 286 7.80 -21.50 25.46
C ASP A 286 6.92 -20.27 25.69
N ALA A 287 7.17 -19.42 26.68
CA ALA A 287 6.31 -18.28 26.96
C ALA A 287 6.78 -17.03 26.21
N GLU A 288 5.90 -16.45 25.39
CA GLU A 288 6.18 -15.20 24.69
C GLU A 288 6.21 -14.01 25.68
N PRO A 289 7.16 -13.06 25.50
CA PRO A 289 7.22 -11.88 26.35
C PRO A 289 5.96 -11.02 26.17
N ILE A 290 5.36 -10.61 27.29
CA ILE A 290 4.19 -9.72 27.29
C ILE A 290 4.70 -8.28 27.27
N GLU A 291 4.17 -7.49 26.35
CA GLU A 291 4.42 -6.05 26.30
C GLU A 291 3.61 -5.33 27.39
N ASP A 292 4.29 -4.66 28.29
CA ASP A 292 3.67 -3.88 29.37
C ASP A 292 3.95 -2.38 29.17
N LEU A 293 2.88 -1.58 29.00
CA LEU A 293 2.97 -0.14 28.84
C LEU A 293 3.31 0.53 30.18
N GLN A 294 4.50 1.07 30.29
CA GLN A 294 4.98 1.71 31.51
C GLN A 294 4.50 3.16 31.66
N TYR A 295 4.61 3.95 30.60
CA TYR A 295 4.13 5.33 30.52
C TYR A 295 3.93 5.77 29.07
N GLN A 296 3.12 6.81 28.88
CA GLN A 296 2.80 7.35 27.59
C GLN A 296 2.63 8.86 27.61
N ASP A 297 2.80 9.49 26.46
CA ASP A 297 2.53 10.90 26.20
C ASP A 297 1.79 11.07 24.86
N VAL A 298 1.12 12.20 24.73
CA VAL A 298 0.47 12.61 23.49
C VAL A 298 1.04 13.96 23.07
N VAL A 299 1.51 14.05 21.83
CA VAL A 299 2.06 15.27 21.24
C VAL A 299 1.00 15.85 20.30
N GLU A 300 0.32 16.89 20.76
CA GLU A 300 -0.73 17.59 20.05
C GLU A 300 -0.23 18.93 19.46
N GLY A 301 -1.10 19.60 18.68
CA GLY A 301 -0.86 20.90 18.07
C GLY A 301 -0.60 20.86 16.58
N PRO A 302 -0.11 21.97 15.99
CA PRO A 302 0.19 22.03 14.56
C PRO A 302 1.21 20.98 14.14
N LEU A 303 0.93 20.26 13.07
CA LEU A 303 1.79 19.16 12.58
C LEU A 303 3.24 19.61 12.32
N LEU A 304 3.40 20.84 11.83
CA LEU A 304 4.71 21.47 11.62
C LEU A 304 5.59 21.51 12.87
N LEU A 305 4.97 21.57 14.05
CA LEU A 305 5.65 21.62 15.35
C LEU A 305 5.66 20.27 16.07
N GLN A 306 4.70 19.38 15.75
CA GLN A 306 4.57 18.09 16.42
C GLN A 306 5.81 17.21 16.29
N VAL A 307 6.39 17.16 15.07
CA VAL A 307 7.56 16.30 14.80
C VAL A 307 8.75 16.72 15.65
N ASP A 308 9.04 18.01 15.72
CA ASP A 308 10.16 18.53 16.54
C ASP A 308 9.91 18.26 18.03
N LYS A 309 8.69 18.53 18.52
CA LYS A 309 8.30 18.22 19.91
C LYS A 309 8.40 16.73 20.22
N ALA A 310 7.95 15.87 19.31
CA ALA A 310 8.03 14.43 19.51
C ALA A 310 9.50 13.94 19.58
N ILE A 311 10.37 14.46 18.71
CA ILE A 311 11.80 14.15 18.74
C ILE A 311 12.42 14.59 20.06
N ASP A 312 12.15 15.81 20.51
CA ASP A 312 12.69 16.32 21.78
C ASP A 312 12.20 15.45 22.95
N LEU A 313 10.93 15.07 22.97
CA LEU A 313 10.37 14.20 24.00
C LEU A 313 10.99 12.81 23.98
N ILE A 314 11.19 12.21 22.79
CA ILE A 314 11.83 10.91 22.64
C ILE A 314 13.25 10.93 23.23
N PHE A 315 14.03 11.96 22.91
CA PHE A 315 15.43 12.03 23.39
C PHE A 315 15.58 12.50 24.83
N THR A 316 14.63 13.21 25.41
CA THR A 316 14.71 13.69 26.79
C THR A 316 14.07 12.74 27.81
N LYS A 317 13.03 12.00 27.41
CA LYS A 317 12.25 11.17 28.33
C LYS A 317 12.33 9.66 28.03
N TYR A 318 12.32 9.29 26.76
CA TYR A 318 12.16 7.89 26.33
C TYR A 318 13.48 7.18 26.05
N PHE A 319 14.42 7.86 25.39
CA PHE A 319 15.73 7.27 25.15
C PHE A 319 16.65 7.49 26.34
N LYS A 320 17.20 6.38 26.84
CA LYS A 320 18.27 6.45 27.84
C LYS A 320 19.57 6.81 27.13
N ALA A 321 20.22 7.90 27.56
CA ALA A 321 21.61 8.16 27.19
C ALA A 321 22.51 7.28 28.04
N LEU A 322 23.22 6.34 27.41
CA LEU A 322 24.23 5.53 28.11
C LEU A 322 25.51 6.33 28.13
N VAL A 323 25.99 6.57 29.37
CA VAL A 323 27.20 7.38 29.62
C VAL A 323 28.40 6.46 29.65
N ASP A 324 29.43 6.83 28.90
CA ASP A 324 30.76 6.21 28.91
C ASP A 324 31.83 7.29 29.05
N TYR A 325 33.06 6.91 29.34
CA TYR A 325 34.20 7.82 29.52
C TYR A 325 35.36 7.36 28.64
N GLU A 326 35.76 8.23 27.68
CA GLU A 326 36.99 8.08 26.93
C GLU A 326 38.07 8.97 27.57
N GLY A 327 38.87 8.38 28.50
CA GLY A 327 39.76 9.15 29.33
C GLY A 327 38.99 10.03 30.32
N ILE A 328 39.14 11.35 30.21
CA ILE A 328 38.39 12.36 30.99
C ILE A 328 37.15 12.90 30.30
N GLN A 329 36.94 12.52 29.03
CA GLN A 329 35.79 12.99 28.27
C GLN A 329 34.59 12.07 28.49
N ARG A 330 33.48 12.67 28.93
CA ARG A 330 32.19 11.98 29.00
C ARG A 330 31.60 11.88 27.58
N THR A 331 31.29 10.66 27.20
CA THR A 331 30.56 10.38 25.94
C THR A 331 29.17 9.86 26.25
N GLU A 332 28.19 10.26 25.44
CA GLU A 332 26.82 9.78 25.55
C GLU A 332 26.47 8.98 24.28
N THR A 333 26.03 7.75 24.48
CA THR A 333 25.59 6.90 23.39
C THR A 333 24.07 6.77 23.48
N HIS A 334 23.38 7.24 22.44
CA HIS A 334 21.95 7.04 22.27
C HIS A 334 21.68 5.80 21.42
N MET A 335 20.48 5.23 21.58
CA MET A 335 20.05 4.06 20.83
C MET A 335 20.13 4.32 19.31
N LEU A 336 19.62 5.47 18.87
CA LEU A 336 19.56 5.91 17.48
C LEU A 336 19.87 7.40 17.37
N THR A 337 20.11 7.89 16.16
CA THR A 337 20.36 9.30 15.92
C THR A 337 19.09 10.14 15.81
N ARG A 338 19.17 11.43 16.16
CA ARG A 338 18.05 12.38 15.97
C ARG A 338 17.64 12.48 14.49
N GLY A 339 18.61 12.44 13.57
CA GLY A 339 18.36 12.49 12.12
C GLY A 339 17.52 11.31 11.63
N MET A 340 17.81 10.12 12.14
CA MET A 340 17.07 8.92 11.80
C MET A 340 15.61 8.98 12.29
N ILE A 341 15.40 9.30 13.57
CA ILE A 341 14.05 9.41 14.16
C ILE A 341 13.25 10.52 13.46
N ARG A 342 13.90 11.65 13.13
CA ARG A 342 13.26 12.73 12.40
C ARG A 342 12.73 12.26 11.04
N GLU A 343 13.56 11.58 10.27
CA GLU A 343 13.17 11.10 8.94
C GLU A 343 12.05 10.07 9.01
N MET A 344 12.09 9.15 9.99
CA MET A 344 11.03 8.16 10.21
C MET A 344 9.70 8.83 10.58
N LEU A 345 9.71 9.80 11.49
CA LEU A 345 8.50 10.55 11.89
C LEU A 345 7.94 11.39 10.75
N LEU A 346 8.81 12.09 9.99
CA LEU A 346 8.39 12.87 8.83
C LEU A 346 7.74 12.00 7.76
N ASN A 347 8.30 10.82 7.50
CA ASN A 347 7.68 9.85 6.59
C ASN A 347 6.30 9.43 7.12
N SER A 348 6.18 9.10 8.40
CA SER A 348 4.91 8.69 8.98
C SER A 348 3.85 9.77 8.88
N VAL A 349 4.14 11.05 9.18
CA VAL A 349 3.15 12.12 9.10
C VAL A 349 2.78 12.51 7.67
N ASN A 350 3.72 12.43 6.72
CA ASN A 350 3.47 12.76 5.31
C ASN A 350 2.69 11.65 4.57
N HIS A 351 2.86 10.39 4.99
CA HIS A 351 2.24 9.23 4.34
C HIS A 351 1.05 8.65 5.09
N LYS A 352 0.76 9.17 6.31
CA LYS A 352 -0.40 8.73 7.10
C LYS A 352 -1.71 8.95 6.34
N ASP A 353 -2.60 7.97 6.42
CA ASP A 353 -4.00 8.15 6.06
C ASP A 353 -4.76 8.81 7.22
N TYR A 354 -4.94 10.13 7.12
CA TYR A 354 -5.64 10.94 8.13
C TYR A 354 -7.14 10.67 8.19
N ALA A 355 -7.73 10.08 7.18
CA ALA A 355 -9.16 9.79 7.18
C ALA A 355 -9.54 8.62 8.09
N THR A 356 -8.59 7.79 8.48
CA THR A 356 -8.82 6.67 9.40
C THR A 356 -9.05 7.07 10.85
N GLY A 357 -8.66 8.30 11.23
CA GLY A 357 -8.73 8.78 12.61
C GLY A 357 -7.72 8.14 13.58
N VAL A 358 -6.87 7.22 13.13
CA VAL A 358 -5.86 6.57 13.99
C VAL A 358 -4.61 7.47 14.06
N PRO A 359 -4.09 7.81 15.26
CA PRO A 359 -2.89 8.65 15.37
C PRO A 359 -1.62 7.91 14.92
N VAL A 360 -0.54 8.67 14.68
CA VAL A 360 0.80 8.08 14.58
C VAL A 360 1.16 7.53 15.96
N GLN A 361 1.62 6.28 15.99
CA GLN A 361 2.01 5.59 17.23
C GLN A 361 3.50 5.34 17.24
N VAL A 362 4.13 5.69 18.34
CA VAL A 362 5.56 5.49 18.58
C VAL A 362 5.70 4.59 19.79
N SER A 363 6.10 3.35 19.58
CA SER A 363 6.39 2.41 20.66
C SER A 363 7.90 2.35 20.89
N VAL A 364 8.33 2.74 22.07
CA VAL A 364 9.74 2.73 22.48
C VAL A 364 9.98 1.56 23.42
N TYR A 365 10.98 0.77 23.09
CA TYR A 365 11.48 -0.35 23.91
C TYR A 365 12.92 -0.09 24.36
N GLU A 366 13.48 -0.94 25.16
CA GLU A 366 14.86 -0.81 25.59
C GLU A 366 15.88 -0.92 24.43
N ASP A 367 15.56 -1.73 23.43
CA ASP A 367 16.46 -2.09 22.32
C ASP A 367 16.03 -1.54 20.96
N ARG A 368 14.80 -1.03 20.84
CA ARG A 368 14.22 -0.59 19.56
C ARG A 368 13.16 0.48 19.71
N ILE A 369 12.84 1.10 18.61
CA ILE A 369 11.66 1.96 18.44
C ILE A 369 10.84 1.47 17.25
N VAL A 370 9.52 1.48 17.38
CA VAL A 370 8.58 1.16 16.31
C VAL A 370 7.71 2.37 16.06
N ILE A 371 7.66 2.85 14.84
CA ILE A 371 6.78 3.95 14.42
C ILE A 371 5.74 3.38 13.47
N PHE A 372 4.47 3.49 13.85
CA PHE A 372 3.33 2.99 13.09
C PHE A 372 2.42 4.13 12.67
N ASN A 373 1.93 4.07 11.45
CA ASN A 373 0.83 4.88 10.95
C ASN A 373 -0.12 4.06 10.05
N MET A 374 -1.40 4.39 10.10
CA MET A 374 -2.34 3.89 9.09
C MET A 374 -2.01 4.51 7.73
N GLY A 375 -2.17 3.71 6.68
CA GLY A 375 -1.93 4.09 5.29
C GLY A 375 -1.48 2.90 4.46
N SER A 376 -1.60 3.01 3.16
CA SER A 376 -1.18 1.96 2.23
C SER A 376 0.24 2.24 1.73
N TRP A 377 1.06 1.21 1.69
CA TRP A 377 2.35 1.28 1.03
C TRP A 377 2.18 1.32 -0.49
N SER A 378 2.85 2.25 -1.16
CA SER A 378 2.76 2.34 -2.62
C SER A 378 3.36 1.09 -3.29
N LYS A 379 2.61 0.44 -4.17
CA LYS A 379 3.10 -0.69 -4.97
C LYS A 379 4.32 -0.36 -5.86
N ARG A 380 4.61 0.93 -6.06
CA ARG A 380 5.76 1.41 -6.82
C ARG A 380 7.04 1.50 -5.98
N VAL A 381 6.93 1.41 -4.66
CA VAL A 381 8.04 1.50 -3.72
C VAL A 381 8.31 0.09 -3.17
N PRO A 382 9.53 -0.44 -3.28
CA PRO A 382 9.86 -1.75 -2.73
C PRO A 382 9.75 -1.75 -1.20
N THR A 383 9.44 -2.91 -0.61
CA THR A 383 9.41 -3.13 0.85
C THR A 383 10.67 -3.81 1.37
N ASP A 384 11.52 -4.29 0.49
CA ASP A 384 12.81 -4.93 0.81
C ASP A 384 13.96 -3.92 0.86
N GLU A 385 15.20 -4.39 0.94
CA GLU A 385 16.40 -3.54 1.03
C GLU A 385 16.54 -2.51 -0.10
N ARG A 386 15.87 -2.70 -1.24
CA ARG A 386 15.85 -1.75 -2.36
C ARG A 386 15.17 -0.43 -2.00
N VAL A 387 14.34 -0.37 -0.95
CA VAL A 387 13.76 0.87 -0.45
C VAL A 387 14.83 1.87 -0.01
N TYR A 388 16.00 1.37 0.42
CA TYR A 388 17.16 2.17 0.83
C TYR A 388 17.99 2.70 -0.35
N GLU A 389 17.52 2.48 -1.57
CA GLU A 389 18.04 3.07 -2.79
C GLU A 389 17.14 4.23 -3.24
N LYS A 390 17.58 4.98 -4.27
CA LYS A 390 16.76 6.06 -4.82
C LYS A 390 15.53 5.50 -5.52
N HIS A 391 14.35 5.94 -5.08
CA HIS A 391 13.06 5.59 -5.68
C HIS A 391 12.17 6.83 -5.83
N GLU A 392 11.02 6.68 -6.50
CA GLU A 392 10.05 7.76 -6.62
C GLU A 392 9.36 8.02 -5.28
N SER A 393 9.13 9.30 -4.97
CA SER A 393 8.32 9.71 -3.82
C SER A 393 6.88 9.91 -4.27
N VAL A 394 5.97 9.15 -3.68
CA VAL A 394 4.53 9.25 -3.93
C VAL A 394 3.82 9.53 -2.60
N PRO A 395 3.79 10.80 -2.16
CA PRO A 395 3.18 11.14 -0.88
C PRO A 395 1.67 10.92 -0.91
N HIS A 396 1.13 10.37 0.17
CA HIS A 396 -0.31 10.21 0.36
C HIS A 396 -1.01 11.56 0.53
N ASN A 397 -0.32 12.52 1.16
CA ASN A 397 -0.78 13.89 1.41
C ASN A 397 0.12 14.90 0.67
N PRO A 398 -0.09 15.14 -0.64
CA PRO A 398 0.81 15.96 -1.46
C PRO A 398 0.96 17.40 -1.01
N LYS A 399 -0.10 18.02 -0.45
CA LYS A 399 -0.04 19.40 0.05
C LYS A 399 0.77 19.50 1.34
N ILE A 400 0.60 18.54 2.26
CA ILE A 400 1.41 18.44 3.47
C ILE A 400 2.88 18.23 3.09
N ALA A 401 3.15 17.32 2.14
CA ALA A 401 4.49 17.04 1.65
C ALA A 401 5.15 18.25 0.96
N ASP A 402 4.41 19.03 0.16
CA ASP A 402 4.92 20.25 -0.47
C ASP A 402 5.32 21.30 0.58
N VAL A 403 4.51 21.50 1.61
CA VAL A 403 4.84 22.43 2.72
C VAL A 403 6.03 21.91 3.52
N SER A 404 6.09 20.60 3.82
CA SER A 404 7.25 19.97 4.49
C SER A 404 8.54 20.10 3.65
N PHE A 405 8.44 20.06 2.33
CA PHE A 405 9.55 20.33 1.43
C PHE A 405 9.98 21.80 1.50
N ARG A 406 9.04 22.74 1.42
CA ARG A 406 9.32 24.18 1.47
C ARG A 406 9.87 24.64 2.81
N SER A 407 9.46 24.02 3.90
CA SER A 407 10.07 24.26 5.23
C SER A 407 11.48 23.67 5.34
N GLY A 408 11.88 22.80 4.43
CA GLY A 408 13.17 22.08 4.50
C GLY A 408 13.14 20.87 5.43
N ASP A 409 11.98 20.48 5.93
CA ASP A 409 11.83 19.31 6.78
C ASP A 409 12.03 18.01 6.00
N VAL A 410 11.60 17.99 4.73
CA VAL A 410 11.70 16.82 3.85
C VAL A 410 12.49 17.17 2.59
N GLU A 411 13.24 16.21 2.05
CA GLU A 411 13.85 16.34 0.72
C GLU A 411 12.93 15.77 -0.36
N ALA A 412 12.87 16.42 -1.51
CA ALA A 412 12.27 15.86 -2.70
C ALA A 412 13.08 14.64 -3.20
N TRP A 413 12.49 13.83 -4.06
CA TRP A 413 13.17 12.75 -4.80
C TRP A 413 13.34 11.41 -4.07
N GLY A 414 12.52 11.06 -3.10
CA GLY A 414 12.53 9.72 -2.48
C GLY A 414 13.85 9.37 -1.78
N ARG A 415 14.53 10.35 -1.18
CA ARG A 415 15.83 10.16 -0.53
C ARG A 415 15.74 9.89 0.98
N GLY A 416 14.55 9.83 1.54
CA GLY A 416 14.33 9.66 2.97
C GLY A 416 15.00 8.39 3.51
N PHE A 417 14.73 7.26 2.89
CA PHE A 417 15.34 5.98 3.27
C PHE A 417 16.86 5.93 3.02
N VAL A 418 17.35 6.64 2.00
CA VAL A 418 18.81 6.79 1.78
C VAL A 418 19.47 7.52 2.93
N LYS A 419 18.82 8.56 3.49
CA LYS A 419 19.30 9.25 4.70
C LYS A 419 19.29 8.34 5.92
N ILE A 420 18.19 7.60 6.11
CA ILE A 420 18.09 6.60 7.21
C ILE A 420 19.27 5.63 7.12
N LYS A 421 19.56 5.08 5.94
CA LYS A 421 20.72 4.20 5.70
C LYS A 421 22.05 4.88 6.05
N ALA A 422 22.22 6.16 5.67
CA ALA A 422 23.42 6.90 6.01
C ALA A 422 23.55 7.13 7.52
N GLU A 423 22.48 7.43 8.21
CA GLU A 423 22.45 7.58 9.68
C GLU A 423 22.75 6.25 10.41
N CYS A 424 22.15 5.13 9.95
CA CYS A 424 22.48 3.79 10.48
C CYS A 424 23.99 3.50 10.35
N LYS A 425 24.57 3.79 9.18
CA LYS A 425 26.00 3.57 8.94
C LYS A 425 26.89 4.40 9.88
N LYS A 426 26.51 5.64 10.22
CA LYS A 426 27.28 6.51 11.13
C LYS A 426 27.44 5.91 12.54
N VAL A 427 26.40 5.24 13.02
CA VAL A 427 26.36 4.71 14.41
C VAL A 427 26.50 3.21 14.48
N GLY A 428 26.59 2.51 13.34
CA GLY A 428 26.64 1.04 13.29
C GLY A 428 25.32 0.38 13.69
N ALA A 429 24.18 1.05 13.43
CA ALA A 429 22.88 0.46 13.66
C ALA A 429 22.44 -0.37 12.43
N PRO A 430 21.66 -1.45 12.62
CA PRO A 430 21.06 -2.19 11.53
C PRO A 430 20.05 -1.32 10.78
N LEU A 431 19.76 -1.67 9.51
CA LEU A 431 18.70 -1.03 8.75
C LEU A 431 17.35 -1.33 9.39
N PRO A 432 16.44 -0.34 9.49
CA PRO A 432 15.09 -0.59 10.00
C PRO A 432 14.34 -1.62 9.18
N LEU A 433 13.48 -2.38 9.84
CA LEU A 433 12.55 -3.29 9.21
C LEU A 433 11.25 -2.56 8.89
N ILE A 434 10.71 -2.79 7.70
CA ILE A 434 9.46 -2.21 7.24
C ILE A 434 8.44 -3.34 7.14
N ASP A 435 7.31 -3.14 7.81
CA ASP A 435 6.12 -3.97 7.67
C ASP A 435 4.98 -3.09 7.16
N ALA A 436 4.37 -3.49 6.05
CA ALA A 436 3.33 -2.74 5.35
C ALA A 436 2.08 -3.61 5.11
N GLU A 437 1.78 -4.49 6.04
CA GLU A 437 0.62 -5.37 6.00
C GLU A 437 -0.59 -4.75 6.70
N ASN A 438 -1.77 -5.32 6.46
CA ASN A 438 -3.02 -5.00 7.17
C ASN A 438 -3.46 -3.52 7.16
N GLY A 439 -3.12 -2.78 6.11
CA GLY A 439 -3.56 -1.38 5.92
C GLY A 439 -2.82 -0.35 6.77
N GLY A 440 -1.75 -0.75 7.43
CA GLY A 440 -0.83 0.12 8.16
C GLY A 440 0.61 -0.06 7.71
N VAL A 441 1.47 0.86 8.12
CA VAL A 441 2.92 0.80 7.90
C VAL A 441 3.62 0.95 9.23
N SER A 442 4.47 -0.01 9.59
CA SER A 442 5.37 0.08 10.73
C SER A 442 6.83 0.05 10.31
N ILE A 443 7.63 0.90 10.94
CA ILE A 443 9.07 0.97 10.75
C ILE A 443 9.72 0.68 12.10
N SER A 444 10.43 -0.45 12.20
CA SER A 444 11.11 -0.90 13.41
C SER A 444 12.61 -0.65 13.30
N ALA A 445 13.16 0.20 14.14
CA ALA A 445 14.58 0.54 14.18
C ALA A 445 15.21 0.07 15.48
N TYR A 446 16.24 -0.75 15.35
CA TYR A 446 16.98 -1.34 16.49
C TYR A 446 18.21 -0.51 16.86
N GLY A 447 18.55 -0.50 18.13
CA GLY A 447 19.73 0.19 18.64
C GLY A 447 21.03 -0.30 18.01
N CYS A 448 22.03 0.59 17.93
CA CYS A 448 23.33 0.21 17.45
C CYS A 448 23.99 -0.83 18.39
N GLU A 449 24.90 -1.63 17.86
CA GLU A 449 25.55 -2.71 18.60
C GLU A 449 26.25 -2.21 19.88
N LYS A 450 26.90 -1.06 19.81
CA LYS A 450 27.53 -0.43 20.99
C LYS A 450 26.48 -0.16 22.07
N TYR A 451 25.33 0.42 21.73
CA TYR A 451 24.25 0.72 22.67
C TYR A 451 23.69 -0.57 23.31
N ILE A 452 23.36 -1.55 22.49
CA ILE A 452 22.81 -2.84 22.96
C ILE A 452 23.78 -3.55 23.88
N SER A 453 25.09 -3.52 23.56
CA SER A 453 26.12 -4.12 24.36
C SER A 453 26.33 -3.40 25.71
N MET A 454 26.27 -2.07 25.71
CA MET A 454 26.31 -1.28 26.96
C MET A 454 25.07 -1.53 27.82
N LEU A 455 23.89 -1.67 27.17
CA LEU A 455 22.65 -2.01 27.88
C LEU A 455 22.75 -3.38 28.60
N ARG A 456 23.32 -4.38 27.93
CA ARG A 456 23.46 -5.75 28.46
C ARG A 456 24.56 -5.90 29.51
N TYR A 457 25.68 -5.24 29.30
CA TYR A 457 26.90 -5.45 30.09
C TYR A 457 27.31 -4.24 30.92
N GLY A 458 26.59 -3.11 30.78
CA GLY A 458 26.88 -1.86 31.47
C GLY A 458 28.24 -1.25 31.06
N GLN A 459 28.76 -0.38 31.94
CA GLN A 459 30.05 0.29 31.70
C GLN A 459 31.29 -0.66 31.78
N TYR A 460 31.10 -1.92 32.15
CA TYR A 460 32.14 -2.94 32.17
C TYR A 460 32.36 -3.64 30.82
N GLY A 461 31.77 -3.14 29.77
CA GLY A 461 31.99 -3.65 28.41
C GLY A 461 33.23 -3.04 27.76
N GLN A 462 33.81 -3.73 26.79
CA GLN A 462 34.86 -3.23 25.89
C GLN A 462 34.65 -3.72 24.48
N VAL A 463 35.05 -2.91 23.50
CA VAL A 463 35.02 -3.32 22.10
C VAL A 463 36.19 -4.26 21.83
N GLY A 464 35.92 -5.47 21.34
CA GLY A 464 36.94 -6.41 20.89
C GLY A 464 37.62 -5.95 19.58
N ALA A 465 38.71 -6.60 19.21
CA ALA A 465 39.42 -6.32 17.94
C ALA A 465 38.54 -6.59 16.68
N ASP A 466 37.46 -7.32 16.83
CA ASP A 466 36.42 -7.62 15.81
C ASP A 466 35.30 -6.58 15.78
N GLY A 467 35.41 -5.49 16.55
CA GLY A 467 34.40 -4.42 16.64
C GLY A 467 33.22 -4.78 17.56
N ILE A 468 33.18 -5.96 18.17
CA ILE A 468 32.08 -6.40 19.02
C ILE A 468 32.33 -6.00 20.48
N TRP A 469 31.32 -5.34 21.07
CA TRP A 469 31.34 -4.96 22.46
C TRP A 469 31.15 -6.19 23.36
N ARG A 470 32.07 -6.42 24.29
CA ARG A 470 32.03 -7.53 25.25
C ARG A 470 32.26 -7.03 26.69
N LYS A 471 31.82 -7.81 27.67
CA LYS A 471 32.12 -7.51 29.08
C LYS A 471 33.63 -7.45 29.28
N LYS A 472 34.13 -6.38 29.90
CA LYS A 472 35.53 -6.27 30.31
C LYS A 472 35.85 -7.41 31.28
N GLU A 473 36.82 -8.25 30.98
CA GLU A 473 37.34 -9.20 31.96
C GLU A 473 38.02 -8.39 33.08
N SER A 474 37.44 -8.44 34.28
CA SER A 474 38.08 -7.85 35.44
C SER A 474 39.39 -8.65 35.70
N GLY A 475 40.53 -8.00 35.43
CA GLY A 475 41.83 -8.58 35.76
C GLY A 475 42.01 -8.65 37.25
N ASN A 476 41.38 -9.60 37.91
CA ASN A 476 41.69 -10.20 39.19
C ASN A 476 40.51 -11.06 39.68
N GLU A 477 40.38 -12.25 39.13
CA GLU A 477 39.84 -13.38 39.90
C GLU A 477 40.67 -14.61 39.57
N LYS A 478 41.57 -14.92 40.48
CA LYS A 478 42.21 -16.22 40.54
C LYS A 478 41.17 -17.24 40.98
N SER A 479 41.11 -18.29 40.18
CA SER A 479 40.66 -19.65 40.51
C SER A 479 39.18 -19.89 40.77
N GLY A 480 38.62 -20.68 39.91
CA GLY A 480 37.67 -21.74 40.21
C GLY A 480 36.21 -21.42 39.88
N ASP A 481 35.81 -21.57 38.65
CA ASP A 481 34.86 -22.65 38.38
C ASP A 481 34.58 -22.83 36.89
N LYS A 482 34.33 -24.05 36.54
CA LYS A 482 34.30 -24.60 35.21
C LYS A 482 33.02 -24.18 34.43
N LYS A 483 33.24 -23.88 33.18
CA LYS A 483 32.39 -24.17 32.01
C LYS A 483 30.87 -24.22 32.20
N ALA A 484 30.20 -23.16 31.71
CA ALA A 484 28.96 -23.34 30.97
C ALA A 484 29.11 -22.58 29.66
N ALA A 485 29.59 -23.28 28.63
CA ALA A 485 29.57 -22.80 27.26
C ALA A 485 28.12 -22.92 26.75
N ILE A 486 27.42 -21.82 26.71
CA ILE A 486 26.16 -21.75 25.97
C ILE A 486 26.53 -21.66 24.49
N LYS A 487 26.38 -22.78 23.80
CA LYS A 487 26.42 -22.85 22.35
C LYS A 487 25.26 -22.00 21.82
N SER A 488 25.57 -20.87 21.21
CA SER A 488 24.63 -20.19 20.29
C SER A 488 24.43 -21.07 19.07
N GLY A 489 23.31 -21.77 19.05
CA GLY A 489 22.90 -22.55 17.89
C GLY A 489 22.24 -21.62 16.88
N ASP A 490 22.90 -21.43 15.75
CA ASP A 490 22.27 -20.96 14.53
C ASP A 490 21.06 -21.84 14.21
N LYS A 491 19.86 -21.29 14.31
CA LYS A 491 18.68 -21.85 13.65
C LYS A 491 18.12 -20.83 12.68
N LYS A 492 18.51 -20.98 11.42
CA LYS A 492 17.72 -20.53 10.29
C LYS A 492 16.36 -21.20 10.37
N ALA A 493 15.33 -20.46 10.73
CA ALA A 493 13.95 -20.90 10.58
C ALA A 493 13.55 -20.72 9.12
N ALA A 494 13.54 -21.80 8.36
CA ALA A 494 12.87 -21.90 7.09
C ALA A 494 11.37 -21.96 7.37
N ILE A 495 10.63 -20.93 7.01
CA ILE A 495 9.16 -20.95 6.97
C ILE A 495 8.76 -21.80 5.78
N LYS A 496 8.22 -22.98 6.04
CA LYS A 496 7.47 -23.77 5.07
C LYS A 496 6.01 -23.36 5.17
N SER A 497 5.48 -22.98 4.01
CA SER A 497 4.06 -22.81 3.75
C SER A 497 3.26 -24.07 4.07
N GLY A 498 2.15 -23.91 4.77
CA GLY A 498 1.03 -24.81 4.88
C GLY A 498 -0.25 -23.97 4.82
#